data_297345ced0192f0947c4bcbed01c9c9a
#
_entry.id   297345ced0192f0947c4bcbed01c9c9a
#
_cell.length_a   1.000
_cell.length_b   1.000
_cell.length_c   1.000
_cell.angle_alpha   90.00
_cell.angle_beta   90.00
_cell.angle_gamma   90.00
#
_symmetry.space_group_name_H-M   'P 1'
#
loop_
_entity.id
_entity.type
_entity.pdbx_description
1 polymer ?
#
loop_
_entity_poly.entity_id
_entity_poly.type
_entity_poly.pdbx_seq_one_letter_code
_entity_poly.pdbx_strand_id
1 'polypeptide(L)'
;MLAQFPAVVLLGPRQAGKTTLAWQWARRDPSALYLDLELPSAQRQLEDTEAFLMAQRGRLVVLDEVQRVPELFAVLRGVIDARRRLGEGAGQFLLLGSASGVLLRQSSESLAGRVAQVELGPLQLRELPDDAQEGQADTLAATVRFDQAHRLWLRGGFPLSWLAPTDEASLGWREAFITTYLERDIPALGPRLPATTLRRLWTMLAHQQGALLNQSQLAASLGVSGQTVGRYIDVLCDLMLVRRLSAWHGNARKRLVRAPKVYVRDSGLVHALLGIPNLEALLAHPVAGASWEGFVLEQLLAAAPQAQPSFYRTSHGAEADLVLEWPDGRTVAIEIKRSSAPSVSRGFHEAAADLGAHQKWVVAPVPMAYSGREQLQVMTPREAVSRLMVEGRSPGCPQSGDTTPARPPG
;
A
#
# COMPACT_ATOMS: atom_id res chain seq x y z
N MET A 1 -8.31 8.63 12.76
CA MET A 1 -7.54 9.78 12.23
C MET A 1 -8.38 11.06 12.20
N LEU A 2 -9.53 11.14 11.48
CA LEU A 2 -10.37 12.36 11.47
C LEU A 2 -10.84 12.82 12.85
N ALA A 3 -11.03 11.90 13.79
CA ALA A 3 -11.38 12.26 15.19
C ALA A 3 -10.19 12.79 16.02
N GLN A 4 -8.97 12.80 15.48
CA GLN A 4 -7.76 13.16 16.22
C GLN A 4 -7.00 14.33 15.59
N PHE A 5 -7.11 14.49 14.27
CA PHE A 5 -6.38 15.50 13.51
C PHE A 5 -7.32 16.49 12.82
N PRO A 6 -6.94 17.79 12.73
CA PRO A 6 -7.72 18.78 11.98
C PRO A 6 -7.90 18.42 10.52
N ALA A 7 -6.86 17.88 9.89
CA ALA A 7 -6.89 17.44 8.52
C ALA A 7 -6.35 16.03 8.37
N VAL A 8 -6.91 15.28 7.41
CA VAL A 8 -6.37 13.99 6.97
C VAL A 8 -6.12 14.07 5.48
N VAL A 9 -4.93 13.67 5.05
CA VAL A 9 -4.60 13.52 3.63
C VAL A 9 -4.66 12.03 3.27
N LEU A 10 -5.55 11.69 2.35
CA LEU A 10 -5.69 10.34 1.79
C LEU A 10 -4.92 10.26 0.48
N LEU A 11 -3.79 9.57 0.50
CA LEU A 11 -2.89 9.37 -0.63
C LEU A 11 -3.03 7.96 -1.19
N GLY A 12 -2.81 7.79 -2.48
CA GLY A 12 -2.81 6.47 -3.10
C GLY A 12 -2.72 6.56 -4.62
N PRO A 13 -2.43 5.46 -5.31
CA PRO A 13 -2.40 5.47 -6.76
C PRO A 13 -3.76 5.87 -7.34
N ARG A 14 -3.78 6.35 -8.57
CA ARG A 14 -5.05 6.60 -9.27
C ARG A 14 -5.86 5.31 -9.33
N GLN A 15 -7.19 5.44 -9.31
CA GLN A 15 -8.15 4.33 -9.42
C GLN A 15 -8.09 3.29 -8.28
N ALA A 16 -7.40 3.60 -7.15
CA ALA A 16 -7.42 2.77 -5.94
C ALA A 16 -8.72 2.92 -5.12
N GLY A 17 -9.64 3.81 -5.50
CA GLY A 17 -10.94 3.98 -4.83
C GLY A 17 -11.00 5.13 -3.82
N LYS A 18 -10.02 6.06 -3.78
CA LYS A 18 -9.99 7.21 -2.84
C LYS A 18 -11.28 8.03 -2.87
N THR A 19 -11.66 8.51 -4.05
CA THR A 19 -12.89 9.29 -4.29
C THR A 19 -14.14 8.54 -3.82
N THR A 20 -14.23 7.25 -4.14
CA THR A 20 -15.37 6.40 -3.72
C THR A 20 -15.45 6.28 -2.21
N LEU A 21 -14.32 6.03 -1.55
CA LEU A 21 -14.25 5.93 -0.08
C LEU A 21 -14.65 7.26 0.59
N ALA A 22 -14.09 8.37 0.11
CA ALA A 22 -14.38 9.69 0.67
C ALA A 22 -15.86 10.09 0.45
N TRP A 23 -16.41 9.79 -0.72
CA TRP A 23 -17.81 10.03 -1.02
C TRP A 23 -18.75 9.19 -0.14
N GLN A 24 -18.44 7.91 0.07
CA GLN A 24 -19.19 7.06 0.99
C GLN A 24 -19.10 7.57 2.43
N TRP A 25 -17.95 8.09 2.84
CA TRP A 25 -17.77 8.69 4.15
C TRP A 25 -18.59 9.97 4.30
N ALA A 26 -18.49 10.88 3.33
CA ALA A 26 -19.25 12.15 3.34
C ALA A 26 -20.76 11.93 3.38
N ARG A 27 -21.29 10.89 2.72
CA ARG A 27 -22.71 10.55 2.76
C ARG A 27 -23.24 10.12 4.14
N ARG A 28 -22.36 9.72 5.06
CA ARG A 28 -22.75 9.38 6.45
C ARG A 28 -22.99 10.62 7.31
N ASP A 29 -22.47 11.75 6.88
CA ASP A 29 -22.63 13.04 7.51
C ASP A 29 -23.30 14.02 6.54
N PRO A 30 -24.64 14.25 6.68
CA PRO A 30 -25.39 15.14 5.79
C PRO A 30 -24.87 16.60 5.80
N SER A 31 -24.09 16.99 6.83
CA SER A 31 -23.48 18.32 6.92
C SER A 31 -22.19 18.41 6.13
N ALA A 32 -21.52 17.30 5.76
CA ALA A 32 -20.27 17.30 5.06
C ALA A 32 -20.36 17.98 3.69
N LEU A 33 -19.37 18.80 3.38
CA LEU A 33 -19.22 19.41 2.06
C LEU A 33 -18.19 18.64 1.24
N TYR A 34 -18.56 18.21 0.04
CA TYR A 34 -17.66 17.56 -0.91
C TYR A 34 -17.42 18.44 -2.12
N LEU A 35 -16.16 18.71 -2.43
CA LEU A 35 -15.70 19.50 -3.59
C LEU A 35 -14.70 18.68 -4.41
N ASP A 36 -15.05 18.43 -5.67
CA ASP A 36 -14.17 17.85 -6.68
C ASP A 36 -13.44 18.99 -7.41
N LEU A 37 -12.15 19.13 -7.13
CA LEU A 37 -11.31 20.21 -7.70
C LEU A 37 -10.87 19.94 -9.15
N GLU A 38 -11.27 18.83 -9.77
CA GLU A 38 -11.21 18.71 -11.23
C GLU A 38 -12.28 19.57 -11.93
N LEU A 39 -13.37 19.89 -11.23
CA LEU A 39 -14.48 20.68 -11.78
C LEU A 39 -14.18 22.18 -11.66
N PRO A 40 -14.25 22.96 -12.79
CA PRO A 40 -14.07 24.40 -12.75
C PRO A 40 -15.07 25.13 -11.85
N SER A 41 -16.26 24.57 -11.65
CA SER A 41 -17.28 25.11 -10.73
C SER A 41 -16.84 25.03 -9.27
N ALA A 42 -16.16 23.95 -8.86
CA ALA A 42 -15.60 23.82 -7.51
C ALA A 42 -14.41 24.75 -7.32
N GLN A 43 -13.53 24.88 -8.31
CA GLN A 43 -12.40 25.81 -8.26
C GLN A 43 -12.87 27.27 -8.11
N ARG A 44 -13.92 27.68 -8.83
CA ARG A 44 -14.51 29.04 -8.67
C ARG A 44 -15.04 29.32 -7.27
N GLN A 45 -15.53 28.31 -6.55
CA GLN A 45 -15.93 28.48 -5.15
C GLN A 45 -14.75 28.78 -4.22
N LEU A 46 -13.54 28.43 -4.65
CA LEU A 46 -12.29 28.68 -3.92
C LEU A 46 -11.57 29.97 -4.38
N GLU A 47 -12.18 30.86 -5.16
CA GLU A 47 -11.56 32.14 -5.55
C GLU A 47 -11.17 32.97 -4.32
N ASP A 48 -12.05 33.05 -3.31
CA ASP A 48 -11.69 33.50 -1.96
C ASP A 48 -11.64 32.29 -1.03
N THR A 49 -10.56 31.54 -1.14
CA THR A 49 -10.38 30.26 -0.44
C THR A 49 -10.48 30.40 1.08
N GLU A 50 -9.90 31.47 1.64
CA GLU A 50 -9.91 31.67 3.10
C GLU A 50 -11.33 31.96 3.61
N ALA A 51 -12.01 32.93 3.04
CA ALA A 51 -13.36 33.29 3.43
C ALA A 51 -14.34 32.11 3.23
N PHE A 52 -14.22 31.43 2.08
CA PHE A 52 -15.04 30.25 1.79
C PHE A 52 -14.85 29.17 2.84
N LEU A 53 -13.61 28.74 3.11
CA LEU A 53 -13.34 27.68 4.07
C LEU A 53 -13.69 28.11 5.49
N MET A 54 -13.49 29.34 5.89
CA MET A 54 -13.92 29.85 7.21
C MET A 54 -15.43 29.82 7.38
N ALA A 55 -16.21 30.04 6.32
CA ALA A 55 -17.69 29.91 6.34
C ALA A 55 -18.17 28.45 6.53
N GLN A 56 -17.31 27.46 6.27
CA GLN A 56 -17.66 26.03 6.42
C GLN A 56 -17.35 25.46 7.82
N ARG A 57 -17.33 26.29 8.85
CA ARG A 57 -17.08 25.85 10.23
C ARG A 57 -18.16 24.85 10.72
N GLY A 58 -17.72 23.96 11.62
CA GLY A 58 -18.61 22.98 12.25
C GLY A 58 -18.97 21.79 11.37
N ARG A 59 -18.39 21.67 10.16
CA ARG A 59 -18.60 20.51 9.26
C ARG A 59 -17.32 20.03 8.63
N LEU A 60 -17.29 18.76 8.22
CA LEU A 60 -16.22 18.17 7.44
C LEU A 60 -16.23 18.75 6.01
N VAL A 61 -15.08 19.23 5.55
CA VAL A 61 -14.88 19.64 4.15
C VAL A 61 -13.97 18.60 3.48
N VAL A 62 -14.51 17.94 2.46
CA VAL A 62 -13.79 16.98 1.61
C VAL A 62 -13.35 17.70 0.35
N LEU A 63 -12.03 17.74 0.11
CA LEU A 63 -11.43 18.35 -1.07
C LEU A 63 -10.76 17.24 -1.87
N ASP A 64 -11.31 16.92 -3.04
CA ASP A 64 -10.77 15.88 -3.91
C ASP A 64 -9.88 16.49 -4.99
N GLU A 65 -8.84 15.77 -5.40
CA GLU A 65 -7.81 16.14 -6.38
C GLU A 65 -7.11 17.48 -6.03
N VAL A 66 -6.70 17.62 -4.74
CA VAL A 66 -6.12 18.87 -4.18
C VAL A 66 -4.88 19.36 -4.92
N GLN A 67 -4.18 18.50 -5.67
CA GLN A 67 -3.03 18.92 -6.49
C GLN A 67 -3.40 19.85 -7.66
N ARG A 68 -4.72 20.02 -7.95
CA ARG A 68 -5.22 20.99 -8.93
C ARG A 68 -5.14 22.43 -8.45
N VAL A 69 -5.06 22.62 -7.12
CA VAL A 69 -5.00 23.93 -6.46
C VAL A 69 -3.85 23.92 -5.44
N PRO A 70 -2.58 24.01 -5.89
CA PRO A 70 -1.42 23.88 -5.01
C PRO A 70 -1.34 24.94 -3.90
N GLU A 71 -1.82 26.13 -4.14
CA GLU A 71 -1.88 27.26 -3.18
C GLU A 71 -2.79 26.97 -1.98
N LEU A 72 -3.70 26.02 -2.11
CA LEU A 72 -4.64 25.59 -1.08
C LEU A 72 -3.94 25.20 0.24
N PHE A 73 -2.78 24.55 0.16
CA PHE A 73 -2.07 24.10 1.35
C PHE A 73 -1.61 25.23 2.26
N ALA A 74 -1.20 26.36 1.67
CA ALA A 74 -0.80 27.54 2.44
C ALA A 74 -2.00 28.17 3.16
N VAL A 75 -3.15 28.26 2.47
CA VAL A 75 -4.40 28.79 3.03
C VAL A 75 -4.95 27.87 4.12
N LEU A 76 -4.97 26.55 3.89
CA LEU A 76 -5.43 25.56 4.87
C LEU A 76 -4.69 25.66 6.21
N ARG A 77 -3.39 25.96 6.17
CA ARG A 77 -2.62 26.17 7.40
C ARG A 77 -3.22 27.32 8.24
N GLY A 78 -3.48 28.47 7.64
CA GLY A 78 -4.06 29.63 8.30
C GLY A 78 -5.47 29.37 8.83
N VAL A 79 -6.30 28.75 7.99
CA VAL A 79 -7.69 28.38 8.33
C VAL A 79 -7.75 27.40 9.49
N ILE A 80 -6.92 26.35 9.48
CA ILE A 80 -6.87 25.37 10.57
C ILE A 80 -6.48 26.04 11.89
N ASP A 81 -5.48 26.94 11.88
CA ASP A 81 -5.06 27.64 13.09
C ASP A 81 -6.12 28.64 13.56
N ALA A 82 -6.80 29.33 12.65
CA ALA A 82 -7.89 30.21 13.00
C ALA A 82 -9.06 29.44 13.62
N ARG A 83 -9.48 28.32 13.03
CA ARG A 83 -10.55 27.47 13.57
C ARG A 83 -10.19 26.85 14.92
N ARG A 84 -8.93 26.44 15.14
CA ARG A 84 -8.45 25.97 16.44
C ARG A 84 -8.62 27.02 17.53
N ARG A 85 -8.29 28.28 17.24
CA ARG A 85 -8.53 29.40 18.20
C ARG A 85 -10.00 29.60 18.54
N LEU A 86 -10.89 29.17 17.66
CA LEU A 86 -12.35 29.23 17.84
C LEU A 86 -12.93 27.93 18.43
N GLY A 87 -12.06 27.00 18.91
CA GLY A 87 -12.47 25.77 19.59
C GLY A 87 -12.65 24.55 18.68
N GLU A 88 -12.38 24.65 17.36
CA GLU A 88 -12.46 23.49 16.47
C GLU A 88 -11.12 22.75 16.41
N GLY A 89 -11.07 21.51 16.92
CA GLY A 89 -9.85 20.71 16.99
C GLY A 89 -9.64 19.80 15.77
N ALA A 90 -10.39 18.72 15.72
CA ALA A 90 -10.25 17.61 14.76
C ALA A 90 -11.38 17.61 13.69
N GLY A 91 -11.24 16.82 12.64
CA GLY A 91 -12.31 16.54 11.70
C GLY A 91 -12.70 17.68 10.74
N GLN A 92 -11.80 18.64 10.51
CA GLN A 92 -12.13 19.80 9.68
C GLN A 92 -12.03 19.49 8.19
N PHE A 93 -10.97 18.77 7.78
CA PHE A 93 -10.66 18.55 6.36
C PHE A 93 -10.30 17.10 6.07
N LEU A 94 -10.81 16.58 4.95
CA LEU A 94 -10.35 15.37 4.29
C LEU A 94 -9.85 15.75 2.90
N LEU A 95 -8.55 15.62 2.69
CA LEU A 95 -7.87 16.00 1.46
C LEU A 95 -7.53 14.74 0.68
N LEU A 96 -7.95 14.67 -0.57
CA LEU A 96 -7.61 13.56 -1.45
C LEU A 96 -6.71 14.02 -2.59
N GLY A 97 -5.75 13.20 -2.92
CA GLY A 97 -4.90 13.45 -4.06
C GLY A 97 -4.24 12.17 -4.59
N SER A 98 -3.92 12.20 -5.86
CA SER A 98 -3.07 11.17 -6.45
C SER A 98 -1.71 11.22 -5.77
N ALA A 99 -1.15 10.06 -5.45
CA ALA A 99 0.20 9.98 -4.91
C ALA A 99 1.17 10.71 -5.87
N SER A 100 1.85 11.70 -5.33
CA SER A 100 2.95 12.39 -6.02
C SER A 100 3.90 12.93 -4.98
N GLY A 101 5.20 12.88 -5.25
CA GLY A 101 6.22 13.43 -4.35
C GLY A 101 6.03 14.93 -4.09
N VAL A 102 5.39 15.64 -5.01
CA VAL A 102 5.05 17.06 -4.85
C VAL A 102 3.97 17.24 -3.79
N LEU A 103 2.88 16.48 -3.88
CA LEU A 103 1.77 16.56 -2.93
C LEU A 103 2.21 16.15 -1.51
N LEU A 104 3.02 15.10 -1.40
CA LEU A 104 3.61 14.65 -0.14
C LEU A 104 4.45 15.76 0.51
N ARG A 105 5.34 16.41 -0.26
CA ARG A 105 6.15 17.54 0.24
C ARG A 105 5.30 18.72 0.65
N GLN A 106 4.38 19.17 -0.19
CA GLN A 106 3.51 20.31 0.09
C GLN A 106 2.67 20.09 1.36
N SER A 107 2.08 18.91 1.53
CA SER A 107 1.29 18.60 2.73
C SER A 107 2.18 18.52 3.98
N SER A 108 3.37 17.92 3.88
CA SER A 108 4.29 17.79 5.02
C SER A 108 4.91 19.13 5.45
N GLU A 109 5.28 19.99 4.49
CA GLU A 109 5.89 21.28 4.79
C GLU A 109 4.85 22.30 5.28
N SER A 110 3.72 22.43 4.57
CA SER A 110 2.71 23.44 4.88
C SER A 110 1.83 23.08 6.08
N LEU A 111 1.50 21.80 6.27
CA LEU A 111 0.56 21.33 7.30
C LEU A 111 1.23 20.55 8.43
N ALA A 112 2.54 20.72 8.66
CA ALA A 112 3.26 20.03 9.74
C ALA A 112 2.56 20.17 11.10
N GLY A 113 2.32 19.03 11.79
CA GLY A 113 1.62 18.99 13.09
C GLY A 113 0.10 19.21 13.03
N ARG A 114 -0.49 19.36 11.82
CA ARG A 114 -1.92 19.59 11.62
C ARG A 114 -2.59 18.50 10.80
N VAL A 115 -1.81 17.66 10.14
CA VAL A 115 -2.29 16.66 9.20
C VAL A 115 -1.83 15.26 9.59
N ALA A 116 -2.72 14.28 9.45
CA ALA A 116 -2.35 12.88 9.37
C ALA A 116 -2.37 12.44 7.90
N GLN A 117 -1.37 11.67 7.52
CA GLN A 117 -1.32 11.06 6.19
C GLN A 117 -1.77 9.61 6.29
N VAL A 118 -2.64 9.18 5.37
CA VAL A 118 -3.14 7.82 5.25
C VAL A 118 -2.90 7.35 3.83
N GLU A 119 -2.25 6.22 3.68
CA GLU A 119 -2.08 5.56 2.39
C GLU A 119 -3.27 4.64 2.11
N LEU A 120 -3.95 4.84 0.98
CA LEU A 120 -4.94 3.92 0.44
C LEU A 120 -4.34 3.21 -0.78
N GLY A 121 -3.90 1.98 -0.58
CA GLY A 121 -3.50 1.09 -1.68
C GLY A 121 -4.68 0.46 -2.41
N PRO A 122 -4.41 -0.38 -3.42
CA PRO A 122 -5.39 -1.28 -3.98
C PRO A 122 -5.99 -2.23 -2.92
N LEU A 123 -7.09 -2.92 -3.25
CA LEU A 123 -7.78 -3.86 -2.36
C LEU A 123 -6.81 -4.89 -1.74
N GLN A 124 -7.02 -5.17 -0.46
CA GLN A 124 -6.23 -6.09 0.32
C GLN A 124 -7.01 -7.37 0.65
N LEU A 125 -6.31 -8.47 0.97
CA LEU A 125 -6.94 -9.73 1.39
C LEU A 125 -7.95 -9.56 2.54
N ARG A 126 -7.66 -8.63 3.47
CA ARG A 126 -8.51 -8.32 4.64
C ARG A 126 -9.82 -7.64 4.28
N GLU A 127 -9.91 -7.03 3.08
CA GLU A 127 -11.07 -6.29 2.60
C GLU A 127 -12.01 -7.17 1.77
N LEU A 128 -11.56 -8.37 1.42
CA LEU A 128 -12.38 -9.36 0.73
C LEU A 128 -13.31 -10.05 1.74
N PRO A 129 -14.59 -10.31 1.34
CA PRO A 129 -15.53 -11.00 2.20
C PRO A 129 -14.96 -12.33 2.72
N ASP A 130 -15.20 -12.62 3.98
CA ASP A 130 -15.04 -13.97 4.51
C ASP A 130 -16.32 -14.73 4.19
N ASP A 131 -16.31 -15.50 3.09
CA ASP A 131 -17.46 -16.33 2.68
C ASP A 131 -17.68 -17.55 3.64
N ALA A 132 -16.92 -17.63 4.72
CA ALA A 132 -17.17 -18.59 5.78
C ALA A 132 -18.18 -17.98 6.76
N GLN A 133 -19.44 -18.38 6.65
CA GLN A 133 -20.38 -18.29 7.77
C GLN A 133 -19.73 -18.95 9.00
N GLU A 134 -19.70 -18.21 10.11
CA GLU A 134 -19.26 -18.72 11.40
C GLU A 134 -19.98 -20.06 11.68
N GLY A 135 -19.24 -21.15 11.74
CA GLY A 135 -19.77 -22.45 12.20
C GLY A 135 -19.47 -23.68 11.38
N GLN A 136 -18.94 -23.57 10.16
CA GLN A 136 -18.50 -24.76 9.41
C GLN A 136 -17.00 -24.65 9.09
N ALA A 137 -16.20 -25.34 9.88
CA ALA A 137 -14.79 -25.62 9.58
C ALA A 137 -14.71 -26.65 8.43
N ASP A 138 -15.27 -26.29 7.26
CA ASP A 138 -15.35 -27.18 6.12
C ASP A 138 -14.19 -26.93 5.16
N THR A 139 -13.69 -28.01 4.59
CA THR A 139 -12.70 -28.04 3.49
C THR A 139 -13.11 -27.13 2.33
N LEU A 140 -14.43 -26.93 2.13
CA LEU A 140 -15.01 -26.04 1.12
C LEU A 140 -14.69 -24.55 1.38
N ALA A 141 -14.81 -24.09 2.63
CA ALA A 141 -14.49 -22.70 3.02
C ALA A 141 -12.99 -22.39 2.85
N ALA A 142 -12.12 -23.35 3.16
CA ALA A 142 -10.68 -23.22 2.93
C ALA A 142 -10.35 -23.14 1.43
N THR A 143 -11.04 -23.90 0.58
CA THR A 143 -10.88 -23.87 -0.89
C THR A 143 -11.33 -22.52 -1.48
N VAL A 144 -12.45 -21.98 -1.02
CA VAL A 144 -12.97 -20.66 -1.46
C VAL A 144 -12.01 -19.53 -1.06
N ARG A 145 -11.49 -19.56 0.17
CA ARG A 145 -10.50 -18.56 0.64
C ARG A 145 -9.20 -18.63 -0.13
N PHE A 146 -8.75 -19.81 -0.50
CA PHE A 146 -7.58 -20.03 -1.32
C PHE A 146 -7.80 -19.49 -2.73
N ASP A 147 -9.00 -19.68 -3.29
CA ASP A 147 -9.36 -19.19 -4.61
C ASP A 147 -9.41 -17.65 -4.65
N GLN A 148 -9.95 -16.98 -3.65
CA GLN A 148 -9.95 -15.52 -3.55
C GLN A 148 -8.53 -14.94 -3.45
N ALA A 149 -7.64 -15.56 -2.69
CA ALA A 149 -6.26 -15.11 -2.58
C ALA A 149 -5.52 -15.27 -3.92
N HIS A 150 -5.73 -16.37 -4.64
CA HIS A 150 -5.16 -16.57 -5.96
C HIS A 150 -5.74 -15.61 -7.00
N ARG A 151 -7.04 -15.35 -6.96
CA ARG A 151 -7.69 -14.38 -7.84
C ARG A 151 -7.16 -12.97 -7.58
N LEU A 152 -6.98 -12.57 -6.31
CA LEU A 152 -6.39 -11.27 -5.97
C LEU A 152 -4.93 -11.19 -6.41
N TRP A 153 -4.16 -12.25 -6.22
CA TRP A 153 -2.80 -12.34 -6.71
C TRP A 153 -2.74 -12.21 -8.25
N LEU A 154 -3.61 -12.93 -8.98
CA LEU A 154 -3.65 -12.88 -10.45
C LEU A 154 -4.06 -11.51 -10.99
N ARG A 155 -5.19 -10.97 -10.48
CA ARG A 155 -5.83 -9.76 -11.01
C ARG A 155 -5.30 -8.47 -10.40
N GLY A 156 -4.59 -8.55 -9.28
CA GLY A 156 -4.25 -7.39 -8.46
C GLY A 156 -5.43 -6.84 -7.68
N GLY A 157 -5.16 -5.81 -6.88
CA GLY A 157 -6.14 -5.20 -5.99
C GLY A 157 -6.79 -3.94 -6.53
N PHE A 158 -6.51 -3.48 -7.76
CA PHE A 158 -7.24 -2.35 -8.32
C PHE A 158 -8.72 -2.71 -8.47
N PRO A 159 -9.67 -1.91 -7.91
CA PRO A 159 -11.07 -2.29 -7.83
C PRO A 159 -11.69 -2.73 -9.17
N LEU A 160 -11.44 -1.99 -10.25
CA LEU A 160 -11.99 -2.31 -11.57
C LEU A 160 -11.37 -3.55 -12.20
N SER A 161 -10.11 -3.85 -11.90
CA SER A 161 -9.46 -5.11 -12.29
C SER A 161 -10.03 -6.30 -11.50
N TRP A 162 -10.18 -6.14 -10.19
CA TRP A 162 -10.71 -7.17 -9.31
C TRP A 162 -12.18 -7.52 -9.65
N LEU A 163 -13.02 -6.50 -9.86
CA LEU A 163 -14.45 -6.64 -10.15
C LEU A 163 -14.75 -7.02 -11.60
N ALA A 164 -13.75 -7.08 -12.48
CA ALA A 164 -13.95 -7.47 -13.87
C ALA A 164 -14.63 -8.84 -13.99
N PRO A 165 -15.55 -9.03 -14.95
CA PRO A 165 -16.32 -10.27 -15.05
C PRO A 165 -15.46 -11.49 -15.39
N THR A 166 -14.41 -11.32 -16.19
CA THR A 166 -13.48 -12.38 -16.60
C THR A 166 -12.02 -11.99 -16.40
N ASP A 167 -11.09 -12.95 -16.47
CA ASP A 167 -9.66 -12.69 -16.39
C ASP A 167 -9.17 -11.89 -17.61
N GLU A 168 -9.73 -12.11 -18.79
CA GLU A 168 -9.42 -11.33 -19.98
C GLU A 168 -9.85 -9.86 -19.81
N ALA A 169 -11.06 -9.61 -19.31
CA ALA A 169 -11.54 -8.26 -19.05
C ALA A 169 -10.68 -7.55 -18.00
N SER A 170 -10.25 -8.27 -16.96
CA SER A 170 -9.31 -7.79 -15.96
C SER A 170 -7.95 -7.45 -16.56
N LEU A 171 -7.40 -8.31 -17.42
CA LEU A 171 -6.13 -8.06 -18.12
C LEU A 171 -6.24 -6.83 -19.03
N GLY A 172 -7.28 -6.74 -19.84
CA GLY A 172 -7.53 -5.60 -20.73
C GLY A 172 -7.62 -4.28 -19.98
N TRP A 173 -8.28 -4.28 -18.81
CA TRP A 173 -8.31 -3.10 -17.94
C TRP A 173 -6.91 -2.71 -17.45
N ARG A 174 -6.10 -3.67 -16.98
CA ARG A 174 -4.74 -3.41 -16.49
C ARG A 174 -3.80 -2.89 -17.59
N GLU A 175 -3.91 -3.41 -18.81
CA GLU A 175 -3.16 -2.94 -19.98
C GLU A 175 -3.55 -1.49 -20.33
N ALA A 176 -4.85 -1.19 -20.35
CA ALA A 176 -5.35 0.15 -20.57
C ALA A 176 -4.90 1.12 -19.45
N PHE A 177 -4.92 0.67 -18.19
CA PHE A 177 -4.40 1.44 -17.05
C PHE A 177 -2.92 1.78 -17.23
N ILE A 178 -2.07 0.79 -17.54
CA ILE A 178 -0.64 0.99 -17.76
C ILE A 178 -0.41 2.00 -18.88
N THR A 179 -1.14 1.87 -20.00
CA THR A 179 -1.02 2.76 -21.17
C THR A 179 -1.41 4.19 -20.79
N THR A 180 -2.58 4.37 -20.19
CA THR A 180 -3.07 5.69 -19.77
C THR A 180 -2.14 6.37 -18.76
N TYR A 181 -1.61 5.60 -17.81
CA TYR A 181 -0.68 6.12 -16.80
C TYR A 181 0.60 6.64 -17.44
N LEU A 182 1.16 5.90 -18.40
CA LEU A 182 2.40 6.26 -19.09
C LEU A 182 2.24 7.43 -20.04
N GLU A 183 1.09 7.54 -20.72
CA GLU A 183 0.87 8.54 -21.78
C GLU A 183 0.30 9.86 -21.23
N ARG A 184 -0.49 9.81 -20.17
CA ARG A 184 -1.20 10.97 -19.65
C ARG A 184 -0.71 11.42 -18.28
N ASP A 185 -0.60 10.47 -17.33
CA ASP A 185 -0.48 10.83 -15.92
C ASP A 185 0.96 11.17 -15.53
N ILE A 186 1.93 10.36 -15.97
CA ILE A 186 3.34 10.61 -15.68
C ILE A 186 3.86 11.86 -16.38
N PRO A 187 3.56 12.14 -17.66
CA PRO A 187 3.96 13.39 -18.32
C PRO A 187 3.41 14.65 -17.64
N ALA A 188 2.26 14.55 -16.99
CA ALA A 188 1.67 15.68 -16.26
C ALA A 188 2.39 16.01 -14.93
N LEU A 189 3.24 15.12 -14.42
CA LEU A 189 3.90 15.26 -13.12
C LEU A 189 5.32 15.85 -13.19
N GLY A 190 5.87 16.06 -14.36
CA GLY A 190 7.23 16.61 -14.44
C GLY A 190 7.94 16.47 -15.78
N PRO A 191 9.27 16.35 -15.79
CA PRO A 191 10.06 16.41 -17.01
C PRO A 191 9.60 15.32 -18.00
N ARG A 192 9.62 15.67 -19.30
CA ARG A 192 9.20 14.80 -20.39
C ARG A 192 9.96 13.47 -20.38
N LEU A 193 9.38 12.47 -19.75
CA LEU A 193 9.86 11.10 -19.77
C LEU A 193 9.25 10.39 -21.00
N PRO A 194 10.03 9.84 -21.94
CA PRO A 194 9.47 9.09 -23.04
C PRO A 194 8.67 7.88 -22.52
N ALA A 195 7.38 7.85 -22.81
CA ALA A 195 6.47 6.79 -22.35
C ALA A 195 6.96 5.39 -22.72
N THR A 196 7.56 5.24 -23.90
CA THR A 196 8.15 3.99 -24.37
C THR A 196 9.33 3.52 -23.52
N THR A 197 10.22 4.44 -23.12
CA THR A 197 11.37 4.11 -22.26
C THR A 197 10.89 3.73 -20.86
N LEU A 198 9.91 4.45 -20.34
CA LEU A 198 9.36 4.18 -19.03
C LEU A 198 8.58 2.85 -19.01
N ARG A 199 7.82 2.52 -20.08
CA ARG A 199 7.19 1.21 -20.22
C ARG A 199 8.22 0.09 -20.22
N ARG A 200 9.32 0.22 -20.98
CA ARG A 200 10.42 -0.76 -20.98
C ARG A 200 11.01 -0.94 -19.60
N LEU A 201 11.31 0.17 -18.89
CA LEU A 201 11.83 0.09 -17.53
C LEU A 201 10.84 -0.63 -16.60
N TRP A 202 9.56 -0.29 -16.64
CA TRP A 202 8.56 -0.90 -15.78
C TRP A 202 8.40 -2.40 -16.07
N THR A 203 8.43 -2.80 -17.33
CA THR A 203 8.48 -4.23 -17.73
C THR A 203 9.74 -4.93 -17.21
N MET A 204 10.90 -4.28 -17.29
CA MET A 204 12.15 -4.84 -16.73
C MET A 204 12.07 -4.99 -15.21
N LEU A 205 11.46 -4.03 -14.51
CA LEU A 205 11.23 -4.14 -13.07
C LEU A 205 10.26 -5.28 -12.73
N ALA A 206 9.23 -5.52 -13.56
CA ALA A 206 8.34 -6.67 -13.39
C ALA A 206 9.07 -8.02 -13.55
N HIS A 207 10.02 -8.12 -14.50
CA HIS A 207 10.90 -9.29 -14.61
C HIS A 207 11.86 -9.44 -13.43
N GLN A 208 12.26 -8.33 -12.80
CA GLN A 208 13.17 -8.29 -11.66
C GLN A 208 12.43 -8.17 -10.32
N GLN A 209 11.18 -8.64 -10.27
CA GLN A 209 10.35 -8.61 -9.06
C GLN A 209 11.09 -9.25 -7.87
N GLY A 210 11.23 -8.53 -6.75
CA GLY A 210 11.95 -8.99 -5.56
C GLY A 210 13.48 -9.05 -5.69
N ALA A 211 14.04 -8.70 -6.83
CA ALA A 211 15.49 -8.71 -7.02
C ALA A 211 16.18 -7.45 -6.45
N LEU A 212 17.47 -7.57 -6.18
CA LEU A 212 18.31 -6.43 -5.82
C LEU A 212 18.40 -5.46 -7.00
N LEU A 213 18.13 -4.18 -6.75
CA LEU A 213 18.15 -3.15 -7.77
C LEU A 213 19.55 -2.88 -8.30
N ASN A 214 19.79 -3.18 -9.57
CA ASN A 214 21.00 -2.83 -10.31
C ASN A 214 20.72 -1.75 -11.35
N GLN A 215 20.83 -0.48 -10.94
CA GLN A 215 20.55 0.67 -11.80
C GLN A 215 21.49 0.72 -13.02
N SER A 216 22.74 0.30 -12.89
CA SER A 216 23.71 0.31 -14.00
C SER A 216 23.34 -0.69 -15.09
N GLN A 217 22.88 -1.88 -14.71
CA GLN A 217 22.40 -2.89 -15.65
C GLN A 217 21.14 -2.41 -16.39
N LEU A 218 20.17 -1.84 -15.68
CA LEU A 218 18.96 -1.27 -16.27
C LEU A 218 19.28 -0.12 -17.24
N ALA A 219 20.22 0.75 -16.85
CA ALA A 219 20.68 1.87 -17.66
C ALA A 219 21.33 1.40 -18.98
N ALA A 220 22.21 0.42 -18.90
CA ALA A 220 22.85 -0.18 -20.10
C ALA A 220 21.79 -0.77 -21.05
N SER A 221 20.80 -1.49 -20.53
CA SER A 221 19.72 -2.09 -21.34
C SER A 221 18.78 -1.06 -21.97
N LEU A 222 18.61 0.10 -21.34
CA LEU A 222 17.71 1.17 -21.82
C LEU A 222 18.44 2.23 -22.68
N GLY A 223 19.77 2.19 -22.74
CA GLY A 223 20.56 3.21 -23.42
C GLY A 223 20.51 4.59 -22.78
N VAL A 224 20.37 4.65 -21.46
CA VAL A 224 20.29 5.90 -20.67
C VAL A 224 21.31 5.90 -19.52
N SER A 225 21.46 7.02 -18.80
CA SER A 225 22.33 7.07 -17.62
C SER A 225 21.69 6.37 -16.39
N GLY A 226 22.52 5.86 -15.46
CA GLY A 226 22.04 5.33 -14.19
C GLY A 226 21.24 6.35 -13.38
N GLN A 227 21.62 7.62 -13.41
CA GLN A 227 20.90 8.71 -12.78
C GLN A 227 19.47 8.88 -13.39
N THR A 228 19.35 8.71 -14.70
CA THR A 228 18.05 8.74 -15.39
C THR A 228 17.16 7.60 -14.95
N VAL A 229 17.71 6.37 -14.86
CA VAL A 229 16.98 5.21 -14.32
C VAL A 229 16.55 5.46 -12.89
N GLY A 230 17.45 6.00 -12.05
CA GLY A 230 17.11 6.36 -10.66
C GLY A 230 15.90 7.27 -10.58
N ARG A 231 15.88 8.37 -11.37
CA ARG A 231 14.75 9.31 -11.44
C ARG A 231 13.46 8.66 -11.93
N TYR A 232 13.55 7.75 -12.91
CA TYR A 232 12.36 7.04 -13.40
C TYR A 232 11.76 6.13 -12.32
N ILE A 233 12.62 5.43 -11.58
CA ILE A 233 12.17 4.61 -10.44
C ILE A 233 11.61 5.50 -9.33
N ASP A 234 12.21 6.67 -9.05
CA ASP A 234 11.68 7.63 -8.07
C ASP A 234 10.25 8.04 -8.42
N VAL A 235 9.99 8.39 -9.69
CA VAL A 235 8.64 8.73 -10.16
C VAL A 235 7.66 7.57 -9.96
N LEU A 236 8.05 6.33 -10.30
CA LEU A 236 7.18 5.17 -10.09
C LEU A 236 6.94 4.88 -8.59
N CYS A 237 7.92 5.15 -7.73
CA CYS A 237 7.76 5.06 -6.27
C CYS A 237 6.84 6.16 -5.72
N ASP A 238 7.03 7.40 -6.16
CA ASP A 238 6.19 8.53 -5.79
C ASP A 238 4.72 8.33 -6.19
N LEU A 239 4.49 7.59 -7.28
CA LEU A 239 3.15 7.19 -7.76
C LEU A 239 2.60 5.95 -7.06
N MET A 240 3.35 5.38 -6.11
CA MET A 240 3.01 4.14 -5.40
C MET A 240 2.81 2.92 -6.31
N LEU A 241 3.46 2.89 -7.48
CA LEU A 241 3.44 1.78 -8.43
C LEU A 241 4.60 0.81 -8.22
N VAL A 242 5.70 1.30 -7.69
CA VAL A 242 6.91 0.55 -7.38
C VAL A 242 7.32 0.81 -5.92
N ARG A 243 7.83 -0.21 -5.28
CA ARG A 243 8.43 -0.13 -3.94
C ARG A 243 9.92 -0.46 -4.02
N ARG A 244 10.72 0.33 -3.32
CA ARG A 244 12.08 -0.05 -2.92
C ARG A 244 12.05 -0.48 -1.47
N LEU A 245 12.33 -1.75 -1.21
CA LEU A 245 12.49 -2.26 0.14
C LEU A 245 13.98 -2.14 0.49
N SER A 246 14.27 -1.36 1.52
CA SER A 246 15.65 -1.15 1.99
C SER A 246 16.22 -2.40 2.63
N ALA A 247 17.53 -2.58 2.50
CA ALA A 247 18.22 -3.58 3.30
C ALA A 247 18.21 -3.17 4.78
N TRP A 248 18.14 -4.14 5.68
CA TRP A 248 18.25 -3.91 7.10
C TRP A 248 19.59 -3.25 7.48
N HIS A 249 19.53 -2.24 8.32
CA HIS A 249 20.68 -1.46 8.76
C HIS A 249 20.85 -1.59 10.29
N GLY A 250 21.56 -2.60 10.72
CA GLY A 250 21.93 -2.75 12.12
C GLY A 250 23.41 -3.10 12.28
N ASN A 251 23.88 -3.15 13.54
CA ASN A 251 25.26 -3.51 13.87
C ASN A 251 25.51 -5.03 13.70
N ALA A 252 25.28 -5.54 12.49
CA ALA A 252 25.66 -6.92 12.18
C ALA A 252 27.19 -7.01 12.00
N ARG A 253 27.83 -7.98 12.65
CA ARG A 253 29.25 -8.32 12.44
C ARG A 253 29.51 -8.86 11.03
N LYS A 254 28.45 -9.12 10.22
CA LYS A 254 28.51 -9.70 8.88
C LYS A 254 28.38 -8.63 7.80
N ARG A 255 28.96 -8.89 6.64
CA ARG A 255 28.86 -7.99 5.46
C ARG A 255 27.47 -8.11 4.85
N LEU A 256 26.65 -7.07 5.06
CA LEU A 256 25.28 -6.97 4.52
C LEU A 256 25.27 -6.47 3.08
N VAL A 257 24.30 -6.94 2.31
CA VAL A 257 23.95 -6.37 1.02
C VAL A 257 23.26 -5.01 1.26
N ARG A 258 23.62 -3.99 0.47
CA ARG A 258 23.11 -2.62 0.66
C ARG A 258 22.09 -2.19 -0.41
N ALA A 259 22.14 -2.81 -1.59
CA ALA A 259 21.20 -2.48 -2.66
C ALA A 259 19.78 -2.86 -2.24
N PRO A 260 18.77 -1.97 -2.45
CA PRO A 260 17.40 -2.30 -2.11
C PRO A 260 16.84 -3.40 -3.02
N LYS A 261 15.87 -4.18 -2.52
CA LYS A 261 14.98 -4.99 -3.36
C LYS A 261 13.95 -4.09 -4.04
N VAL A 262 13.52 -4.44 -5.25
CA VAL A 262 12.52 -3.68 -6.00
C VAL A 262 11.29 -4.55 -6.29
N TYR A 263 10.10 -3.95 -6.09
CA TYR A 263 8.82 -4.61 -6.34
C TYR A 263 7.90 -3.68 -7.13
N VAL A 264 7.26 -4.17 -8.19
CA VAL A 264 6.02 -3.59 -8.68
C VAL A 264 4.95 -3.96 -7.66
N ARG A 265 4.28 -2.97 -7.06
CA ARG A 265 3.49 -3.14 -5.85
C ARG A 265 2.22 -3.97 -6.06
N ASP A 266 1.57 -3.81 -7.21
CA ASP A 266 0.38 -4.58 -7.55
C ASP A 266 0.74 -5.78 -8.43
N SER A 267 0.41 -6.98 -7.98
CA SER A 267 0.74 -8.22 -8.69
C SER A 267 0.02 -8.34 -10.03
N GLY A 268 -1.19 -7.81 -10.14
CA GLY A 268 -1.91 -7.77 -11.40
C GLY A 268 -1.20 -6.90 -12.45
N LEU A 269 -0.58 -5.80 -12.04
CA LEU A 269 0.25 -4.98 -12.95
C LEU A 269 1.53 -5.73 -13.35
N VAL A 270 2.15 -6.50 -12.45
CA VAL A 270 3.27 -7.40 -12.83
C VAL A 270 2.84 -8.31 -13.97
N HIS A 271 1.70 -8.99 -13.81
CA HIS A 271 1.21 -9.96 -14.78
C HIS A 271 0.83 -9.31 -16.11
N ALA A 272 0.22 -8.13 -16.10
CA ALA A 272 -0.10 -7.39 -17.33
C ALA A 272 1.16 -6.90 -18.04
N LEU A 273 2.18 -6.39 -17.31
CA LEU A 273 3.47 -5.99 -17.91
C LEU A 273 4.22 -7.16 -18.56
N LEU A 274 3.99 -8.38 -18.09
CA LEU A 274 4.61 -9.61 -18.58
C LEU A 274 3.72 -10.40 -19.55
N GLY A 275 2.51 -9.91 -19.86
CA GLY A 275 1.57 -10.57 -20.78
C GLY A 275 1.02 -11.91 -20.25
N ILE A 276 0.85 -12.05 -18.94
CA ILE A 276 0.34 -13.26 -18.29
C ILE A 276 -1.18 -13.17 -18.16
N PRO A 277 -1.96 -13.99 -18.91
CA PRO A 277 -3.40 -13.78 -19.04
C PRO A 277 -4.25 -14.42 -17.95
N ASN A 278 -3.80 -15.53 -17.36
CA ASN A 278 -4.59 -16.35 -16.46
C ASN A 278 -3.71 -17.06 -15.42
N LEU A 279 -4.35 -17.73 -14.47
CA LEU A 279 -3.67 -18.41 -13.38
C LEU A 279 -2.77 -19.55 -13.85
N GLU A 280 -3.19 -20.32 -14.86
CA GLU A 280 -2.40 -21.42 -15.41
C GLU A 280 -1.07 -20.92 -16.00
N ALA A 281 -1.14 -19.89 -16.84
CA ALA A 281 0.03 -19.23 -17.40
C ALA A 281 0.94 -18.64 -16.29
N LEU A 282 0.35 -18.05 -15.24
CA LEU A 282 1.09 -17.52 -14.12
C LEU A 282 1.82 -18.62 -13.34
N LEU A 283 1.17 -19.74 -13.08
CA LEU A 283 1.77 -20.86 -12.33
C LEU A 283 2.94 -21.49 -13.09
N ALA A 284 2.91 -21.44 -14.42
CA ALA A 284 3.97 -21.93 -15.29
C ALA A 284 5.08 -20.87 -15.53
N HIS A 285 4.87 -19.61 -15.16
CA HIS A 285 5.81 -18.54 -15.46
C HIS A 285 6.94 -18.44 -14.41
N PRO A 286 8.20 -18.19 -14.82
CA PRO A 286 9.33 -18.04 -13.88
C PRO A 286 9.11 -16.98 -12.79
N VAL A 287 8.32 -15.94 -13.05
CA VAL A 287 8.03 -14.86 -12.10
C VAL A 287 7.12 -15.29 -10.96
N ALA A 288 6.45 -16.44 -11.04
CA ALA A 288 5.39 -16.83 -10.11
C ALA A 288 5.80 -16.75 -8.63
N GLY A 289 7.01 -17.25 -8.31
CA GLY A 289 7.54 -17.18 -6.94
C GLY A 289 7.76 -15.74 -6.47
N ALA A 290 8.46 -14.93 -7.25
CA ALA A 290 8.76 -13.54 -6.93
C ALA A 290 7.51 -12.64 -6.96
N SER A 291 6.56 -12.90 -7.85
CA SER A 291 5.26 -12.21 -7.85
C SER A 291 4.44 -12.54 -6.61
N TRP A 292 4.45 -13.80 -6.17
CA TRP A 292 3.82 -14.19 -4.90
C TRP A 292 4.47 -13.50 -3.69
N GLU A 293 5.81 -13.47 -3.65
CA GLU A 293 6.57 -12.76 -2.62
C GLU A 293 6.14 -11.30 -2.53
N GLY A 294 6.12 -10.57 -3.67
CA GLY A 294 5.70 -9.17 -3.71
C GLY A 294 4.24 -8.97 -3.33
N PHE A 295 3.33 -9.86 -3.76
CA PHE A 295 1.93 -9.83 -3.36
C PHE A 295 1.77 -9.96 -1.84
N VAL A 296 2.36 -10.98 -1.23
CA VAL A 296 2.28 -11.21 0.22
C VAL A 296 2.93 -10.05 0.99
N LEU A 297 4.09 -9.59 0.54
CA LEU A 297 4.81 -8.47 1.14
C LEU A 297 3.91 -7.22 1.24
N GLU A 298 3.23 -6.82 0.17
CA GLU A 298 2.33 -5.65 0.19
C GLU A 298 1.13 -5.84 1.12
N GLN A 299 0.60 -7.08 1.26
CA GLN A 299 -0.45 -7.38 2.23
C GLN A 299 0.04 -7.19 3.68
N LEU A 300 1.24 -7.67 3.99
CA LEU A 300 1.83 -7.57 5.33
C LEU A 300 2.17 -6.12 5.69
N LEU A 301 2.75 -5.37 4.74
CA LEU A 301 3.07 -3.96 4.95
C LEU A 301 1.82 -3.10 5.19
N ALA A 302 0.74 -3.37 4.47
CA ALA A 302 -0.53 -2.67 4.68
C ALA A 302 -1.16 -2.99 6.05
N ALA A 303 -0.87 -4.17 6.62
CA ALA A 303 -1.35 -4.58 7.95
C ALA A 303 -0.51 -4.03 9.10
N ALA A 304 0.77 -3.67 8.85
CA ALA A 304 1.72 -3.20 9.84
C ALA A 304 2.28 -1.80 9.51
N PRO A 305 1.44 -0.75 9.35
CA PRO A 305 1.89 0.59 8.92
C PRO A 305 2.81 1.29 9.95
N GLN A 306 2.87 0.79 11.17
CA GLN A 306 3.72 1.33 12.26
C GLN A 306 5.09 0.67 12.32
N ALA A 307 5.27 -0.47 11.65
CA ALA A 307 6.54 -1.16 11.62
C ALA A 307 7.44 -0.58 10.52
N GLN A 308 8.74 -0.55 10.79
CA GLN A 308 9.75 -0.21 9.80
C GLN A 308 10.09 -1.47 8.99
N PRO A 309 9.81 -1.50 7.67
CA PRO A 309 10.09 -2.66 6.85
C PRO A 309 11.51 -2.63 6.29
N SER A 310 12.14 -3.78 6.26
CA SER A 310 13.41 -4.03 5.58
C SER A 310 13.50 -5.48 5.12
N PHE A 311 14.53 -5.83 4.36
CA PHE A 311 14.92 -7.23 4.14
C PHE A 311 16.31 -7.48 4.72
N TYR A 312 16.61 -8.71 5.07
CA TYR A 312 17.95 -9.08 5.53
C TYR A 312 18.62 -9.99 4.52
N ARG A 313 19.84 -9.65 4.12
CA ARG A 313 20.65 -10.52 3.27
C ARG A 313 22.14 -10.30 3.50
N THR A 314 22.89 -11.39 3.71
CA THR A 314 24.34 -11.39 3.80
C THR A 314 24.98 -11.85 2.49
N SER A 315 26.26 -11.53 2.30
CA SER A 315 27.06 -12.05 1.19
C SER A 315 27.24 -13.58 1.21
N HIS A 316 26.94 -14.24 2.33
CA HIS A 316 27.09 -15.69 2.52
C HIS A 316 25.75 -16.45 2.42
N GLY A 317 24.66 -15.79 2.03
CA GLY A 317 23.38 -16.44 1.72
C GLY A 317 22.40 -16.56 2.90
N ALA A 318 22.68 -15.97 4.08
CA ALA A 318 21.65 -15.81 5.08
C ALA A 318 20.66 -14.72 4.61
N GLU A 319 19.35 -15.03 4.58
CA GLU A 319 18.33 -14.14 4.02
C GLU A 319 17.01 -14.28 4.79
N ALA A 320 16.31 -13.13 4.97
CA ALA A 320 14.91 -13.03 5.33
C ALA A 320 14.24 -12.07 4.34
N ASP A 321 13.13 -12.48 3.73
CA ASP A 321 12.44 -11.72 2.68
C ASP A 321 11.89 -10.42 3.20
N LEU A 322 11.36 -10.42 4.43
CA LEU A 322 10.84 -9.25 5.11
C LEU A 322 11.22 -9.28 6.60
N VAL A 323 11.67 -8.15 7.09
CA VAL A 323 11.89 -7.87 8.51
C VAL A 323 11.00 -6.70 8.89
N LEU A 324 10.20 -6.86 9.92
CA LEU A 324 9.37 -5.81 10.49
C LEU A 324 9.90 -5.47 11.88
N GLU A 325 10.24 -4.18 12.08
CA GLU A 325 10.72 -3.66 13.36
C GLU A 325 9.76 -2.60 13.88
N TRP A 326 9.31 -2.74 15.13
CA TRP A 326 8.44 -1.76 15.79
C TRP A 326 9.23 -0.81 16.67
N PRO A 327 8.70 0.38 16.97
CA PRO A 327 9.35 1.35 17.87
C PRO A 327 9.62 0.82 19.28
N ASP A 328 8.87 -0.20 19.74
CA ASP A 328 9.07 -0.89 21.01
C ASP A 328 10.20 -1.94 21.00
N GLY A 329 10.89 -2.09 19.88
CA GLY A 329 11.99 -3.01 19.69
C GLY A 329 11.58 -4.42 19.24
N ARG A 330 10.31 -4.72 19.12
CA ARG A 330 9.85 -6.00 18.56
C ARG A 330 10.33 -6.16 17.13
N THR A 331 10.81 -7.35 16.79
CA THR A 331 11.31 -7.71 15.46
C THR A 331 10.70 -9.03 15.03
N VAL A 332 10.13 -9.07 13.84
CA VAL A 332 9.61 -10.27 13.20
C VAL A 332 10.39 -10.51 11.91
N ALA A 333 11.00 -11.68 11.79
CA ALA A 333 11.64 -12.14 10.56
C ALA A 333 10.65 -13.03 9.78
N ILE A 334 10.48 -12.74 8.50
CA ILE A 334 9.46 -13.36 7.66
C ILE A 334 10.11 -13.91 6.40
N GLU A 335 9.82 -15.19 6.12
CA GLU A 335 10.12 -15.89 4.87
C GLU A 335 8.82 -16.11 4.12
N ILE A 336 8.79 -15.80 2.82
CA ILE A 336 7.60 -15.93 1.99
C ILE A 336 7.80 -17.07 1.00
N LYS A 337 6.92 -18.07 1.03
CA LYS A 337 6.98 -19.23 0.13
C LYS A 337 5.67 -19.43 -0.62
N ARG A 338 5.76 -19.86 -1.87
CA ARG A 338 4.59 -20.21 -2.69
C ARG A 338 4.23 -21.71 -2.60
N SER A 339 4.89 -22.46 -1.77
CA SER A 339 4.63 -23.91 -1.60
C SER A 339 3.61 -24.17 -0.52
N SER A 340 2.68 -25.12 -0.73
CA SER A 340 1.78 -25.61 0.30
C SER A 340 2.48 -26.50 1.36
N ALA A 341 3.73 -26.93 1.08
CA ALA A 341 4.61 -27.62 2.00
C ALA A 341 5.96 -26.89 2.04
N PRO A 342 6.00 -25.71 2.71
CA PRO A 342 7.18 -24.88 2.67
C PRO A 342 8.33 -25.49 3.45
N SER A 343 9.52 -25.48 2.85
CA SER A 343 10.78 -25.77 3.52
C SER A 343 11.51 -24.47 3.81
N VAL A 344 12.12 -24.38 4.98
CA VAL A 344 12.88 -23.20 5.42
C VAL A 344 14.36 -23.48 5.30
N SER A 345 15.09 -22.54 4.71
CA SER A 345 16.54 -22.66 4.55
C SER A 345 17.27 -22.44 5.87
N ARG A 346 18.43 -23.04 6.03
CA ARG A 346 19.34 -22.72 7.14
C ARG A 346 19.65 -21.20 7.16
N GLY A 347 19.76 -20.57 5.99
CA GLY A 347 20.03 -19.14 5.87
C GLY A 347 18.97 -18.26 6.54
N PHE A 348 17.69 -18.65 6.53
CA PHE A 348 16.66 -17.93 7.25
C PHE A 348 16.81 -18.03 8.78
N HIS A 349 17.12 -19.23 9.31
CA HIS A 349 17.38 -19.39 10.74
C HIS A 349 18.57 -18.56 11.19
N GLU A 350 19.65 -18.53 10.38
CA GLU A 350 20.82 -17.69 10.63
C GLU A 350 20.47 -16.19 10.58
N ALA A 351 19.66 -15.76 9.59
CA ALA A 351 19.18 -14.39 9.49
C ALA A 351 18.36 -13.98 10.71
N ALA A 352 17.41 -14.82 11.13
CA ALA A 352 16.58 -14.55 12.30
C ALA A 352 17.40 -14.48 13.60
N ALA A 353 18.44 -15.31 13.74
CA ALA A 353 19.35 -15.24 14.87
C ALA A 353 20.21 -13.97 14.84
N ASP A 354 20.75 -13.56 13.68
CA ASP A 354 21.55 -12.34 13.51
C ASP A 354 20.72 -11.08 13.83
N LEU A 355 19.42 -11.08 13.51
CA LEU A 355 18.46 -10.02 13.77
C LEU A 355 18.01 -9.98 15.24
N GLY A 356 18.24 -11.03 16.01
CA GLY A 356 17.62 -11.21 17.35
C GLY A 356 16.10 -11.23 17.24
N ALA A 357 15.56 -11.82 16.17
CA ALA A 357 14.13 -11.79 15.88
C ALA A 357 13.31 -12.44 16.99
N HIS A 358 12.30 -11.73 17.51
CA HIS A 358 11.39 -12.21 18.54
C HIS A 358 10.44 -13.28 18.02
N GLN A 359 10.09 -13.19 16.72
CA GLN A 359 9.22 -14.14 16.04
C GLN A 359 9.79 -14.50 14.67
N LYS A 360 9.59 -15.74 14.27
CA LYS A 360 10.01 -16.30 12.97
C LYS A 360 8.76 -16.81 12.24
N TRP A 361 8.43 -16.20 11.12
CA TRP A 361 7.25 -16.55 10.35
C TRP A 361 7.61 -17.09 8.97
N VAL A 362 6.86 -18.11 8.54
CA VAL A 362 6.80 -18.55 7.15
C VAL A 362 5.39 -18.29 6.64
N VAL A 363 5.26 -17.42 5.68
CA VAL A 363 3.98 -17.09 5.08
C VAL A 363 3.86 -17.82 3.75
N ALA A 364 2.91 -18.76 3.69
CA ALA A 364 2.75 -19.67 2.55
C ALA A 364 1.29 -20.07 2.36
N PRO A 365 0.88 -20.55 1.16
CA PRO A 365 -0.47 -21.01 0.89
C PRO A 365 -0.70 -22.40 1.50
N VAL A 366 -0.59 -22.51 2.81
CA VAL A 366 -0.83 -23.74 3.58
C VAL A 366 -2.32 -23.90 3.88
N PRO A 367 -2.85 -25.13 4.01
CA PRO A 367 -4.26 -25.36 4.33
C PRO A 367 -4.62 -24.93 5.74
N MET A 368 -3.66 -24.96 6.67
CA MET A 368 -3.84 -24.62 8.08
C MET A 368 -2.52 -24.13 8.67
N ALA A 369 -2.58 -23.16 9.60
CA ALA A 369 -1.42 -22.71 10.35
C ALA A 369 -0.91 -23.81 11.29
N TYR A 370 0.41 -23.87 11.46
CA TYR A 370 1.05 -24.78 12.39
C TYR A 370 2.37 -24.22 12.94
N SER A 371 2.79 -24.74 14.08
CA SER A 371 4.10 -24.43 14.64
C SER A 371 5.12 -25.47 14.21
N GLY A 372 6.21 -24.98 13.63
CA GLY A 372 7.38 -25.79 13.29
C GLY A 372 8.38 -25.89 14.45
N ARG A 373 9.56 -26.44 14.16
CA ARG A 373 10.68 -26.49 15.11
C ARG A 373 11.21 -25.08 15.39
N GLU A 374 11.88 -24.88 16.52
CA GLU A 374 12.53 -23.63 16.92
C GLU A 374 11.58 -22.40 16.93
N GLN A 375 10.32 -22.60 17.37
CA GLN A 375 9.28 -21.56 17.45
C GLN A 375 8.94 -20.93 16.09
N LEU A 376 9.24 -21.61 14.98
CA LEU A 376 8.85 -21.20 13.67
C LEU A 376 7.32 -21.29 13.53
N GLN A 377 6.68 -20.25 13.05
CA GLN A 377 5.24 -20.23 12.80
C GLN A 377 4.99 -20.23 11.30
N VAL A 378 4.26 -21.23 10.82
CA VAL A 378 3.85 -21.34 9.41
C VAL A 378 2.38 -20.99 9.32
N MET A 379 2.03 -20.04 8.44
CA MET A 379 0.66 -19.54 8.35
C MET A 379 0.32 -19.04 6.96
N THR A 380 -0.98 -18.88 6.70
CA THR A 380 -1.47 -18.28 5.46
C THR A 380 -1.23 -16.76 5.44
N PRO A 381 -1.23 -16.12 4.25
CA PRO A 381 -1.15 -14.66 4.16
C PRO A 381 -2.26 -13.95 4.95
N ARG A 382 -3.49 -14.48 4.95
CA ARG A 382 -4.62 -13.90 5.68
C ARG A 382 -4.42 -13.95 7.19
N GLU A 383 -3.94 -15.07 7.71
CA GLU A 383 -3.62 -15.22 9.14
C GLU A 383 -2.47 -14.32 9.57
N ALA A 384 -1.42 -14.20 8.75
CA ALA A 384 -0.30 -13.31 9.03
C ALA A 384 -0.77 -11.84 9.09
N VAL A 385 -1.61 -11.40 8.13
CA VAL A 385 -2.25 -10.09 8.13
C VAL A 385 -3.09 -9.86 9.39
N SER A 386 -3.92 -10.83 9.77
CA SER A 386 -4.77 -10.74 10.97
C SER A 386 -3.95 -10.60 12.24
N ARG A 387 -2.86 -11.36 12.38
CA ARG A 387 -1.95 -11.26 13.53
C ARG A 387 -1.27 -9.88 13.61
N LEU A 388 -0.75 -9.37 12.50
CA LEU A 388 -0.13 -8.04 12.46
C LEU A 388 -1.10 -6.95 12.87
N MET A 389 -2.37 -7.05 12.47
CA MET A 389 -3.41 -6.09 12.85
C MET A 389 -3.75 -6.12 14.36
N VAL A 390 -3.69 -7.29 14.99
CA VAL A 390 -3.89 -7.44 16.44
C VAL A 390 -2.68 -6.91 17.20
N GLU A 391 -1.48 -7.31 16.79
CA GLU A 391 -0.22 -6.90 17.42
C GLU A 391 0.11 -5.40 17.23
N GLY A 392 -0.36 -4.78 16.16
CA GLY A 392 -0.23 -3.34 15.90
C GLY A 392 -1.15 -2.46 16.76
N ARG A 393 -2.11 -3.05 17.48
CA ARG A 393 -2.94 -2.32 18.45
C ARG A 393 -2.17 -2.24 19.75
N SER A 394 -1.61 -1.07 20.08
CA SER A 394 -1.05 -0.81 21.41
C SER A 394 -2.08 -1.15 22.50
N PRO A 395 -1.68 -1.75 23.62
CA PRO A 395 -2.56 -1.98 24.76
C PRO A 395 -2.92 -0.61 25.40
N GLY A 396 -3.96 0.05 24.89
CA GLY A 396 -4.35 1.38 25.39
C GLY A 396 -5.50 2.05 24.64
N CYS A 397 -5.98 1.48 23.52
CA CYS A 397 -7.17 2.03 22.86
C CYS A 397 -8.41 1.30 23.41
N PRO A 398 -9.32 1.96 24.18
CA PRO A 398 -10.54 1.32 24.64
C PRO A 398 -11.36 0.90 23.41
N GLN A 399 -11.86 -0.31 23.45
CA GLN A 399 -12.87 -0.79 22.51
C GLN A 399 -14.03 0.20 22.54
N SER A 400 -14.39 0.76 21.41
CA SER A 400 -15.65 1.47 21.23
C SER A 400 -16.76 0.46 21.52
N GLY A 401 -17.25 0.51 22.78
CA GLY A 401 -18.26 -0.37 23.29
C GLY A 401 -19.53 -0.26 22.45
N ASP A 402 -20.10 -1.40 22.24
CA ASP A 402 -21.48 -1.65 21.88
C ASP A 402 -22.40 -0.74 22.70
N THR A 403 -22.80 0.38 22.13
CA THR A 403 -23.90 1.18 22.70
C THR A 403 -25.22 0.61 22.19
N THR A 404 -25.67 -0.46 22.84
CA THR A 404 -27.08 -0.85 22.81
C THR A 404 -27.88 0.31 23.40
N PRO A 405 -28.87 0.90 22.69
CA PRO A 405 -29.68 1.95 23.26
C PRO A 405 -30.56 1.36 24.38
N ALA A 406 -30.45 1.94 25.58
CA ALA A 406 -31.30 1.62 26.71
C ALA A 406 -32.77 1.87 26.36
N ARG A 407 -33.62 0.87 26.59
CA ARG A 407 -35.08 1.01 26.57
C ARG A 407 -35.51 2.03 27.63
N PRO A 408 -36.45 2.94 27.34
CA PRO A 408 -37.05 3.81 28.36
C PRO A 408 -37.89 2.98 29.32
N PRO A 409 -37.96 3.36 30.62
CA PRO A 409 -38.85 2.72 31.59
C PRO A 409 -40.29 3.09 31.28
N GLY A 410 -41.20 2.09 31.48
CA GLY A 410 -42.66 2.19 31.27
C GLY A 410 -43.38 3.03 32.30
#